data_d589b1da724bc5637d43f4af8281e5c8
#
_entry.id   d589b1da724bc5637d43f4af8281e5c8
#
_cell.length_a   1.000
_cell.length_b   1.000
_cell.length_c   1.000
_cell.angle_alpha   90.00
_cell.angle_beta   90.00
_cell.angle_gamma   90.00
#
_symmetry.space_group_name_H-M   'P 1'
#
loop_
_entity.id
_entity.type
_entity.pdbx_description
1 polymer ?
#
loop_
_entity_poly.entity_id
_entity_poly.type
_entity_poly.pdbx_seq_one_letter_code
_entity_poly.pdbx_strand_id
1 'polypeptide(L)' 'MDNKNQKIENTFPGSVEWYKEKIVDMLEHIEEQRFLKAIYISMSGYLQEKEPV' A
#
# COMPACT_ATOMS: atom_id res chain seq x y z
N MET A 1 23.73 1.30 1.82
CA MET A 1 23.46 1.06 1.93
C MET A 1 22.84 0.71 2.78
N ASP A 2 22.50 0.61 3.11
CA ASP A 2 21.97 0.44 3.89
C ASP A 2 20.63 0.66 3.96
N ASN A 3 19.91 1.08 3.09
CA ASN A 3 18.53 1.19 2.98
C ASN A 3 17.80 -0.05 3.27
N LYS A 4 18.35 -1.14 2.90
CA LYS A 4 17.72 -2.38 3.18
C LYS A 4 17.52 -2.60 4.60
N ASN A 5 18.49 -2.26 5.38
CA ASN A 5 18.39 -2.45 6.81
C ASN A 5 17.28 -1.63 7.39
N GLN A 6 17.18 -0.40 6.94
CA GLN A 6 16.14 0.43 7.47
C GLN A 6 14.79 -0.11 7.16
N LYS A 7 14.64 -0.63 5.96
CA LYS A 7 13.38 -1.18 5.58
C LYS A 7 12.98 -2.33 6.46
N ILE A 8 13.91 -3.18 6.74
CA ILE A 8 13.63 -4.32 7.57
C ILE A 8 13.24 -3.89 8.96
N GLU A 9 13.88 -2.88 9.47
CA GLU A 9 13.57 -2.44 10.82
C GLU A 9 12.18 -1.89 10.93
N ASN A 10 11.65 -1.35 9.83
CA ASN A 10 10.35 -0.73 9.88
C ASN A 10 9.20 -1.62 9.49
N THR A 11 9.45 -2.89 9.33
CA THR A 11 8.40 -3.78 8.85
C THR A 11 7.93 -4.72 9.93
N PHE A 12 7.85 -4.27 11.17
CA PHE A 12 7.31 -5.13 12.20
C PHE A 12 5.78 -5.19 12.03
N PRO A 13 5.15 -6.27 12.47
CA PRO A 13 3.73 -6.46 12.25
C PRO A 13 2.90 -5.30 12.78
N GLY A 14 2.00 -4.81 11.96
CA GLY A 14 1.14 -3.72 12.39
C GLY A 14 1.66 -2.35 12.04
N SER A 15 2.90 -2.24 11.58
CA SER A 15 3.43 -0.93 11.24
C SER A 15 2.91 -0.51 9.87
N VAL A 16 3.09 0.76 9.55
CA VAL A 16 2.68 1.28 8.26
C VAL A 16 3.38 0.54 7.14
N GLU A 17 4.68 0.33 7.27
CA GLU A 17 5.41 -0.36 6.23
C GLU A 17 4.96 -1.81 6.10
N TRP A 18 4.65 -2.44 7.22
CA TRP A 18 4.18 -3.81 7.19
C TRP A 18 2.88 -3.91 6.41
N TYR A 19 1.94 -3.00 6.69
CA TYR A 19 0.66 -3.03 5.99
C TYR A 19 0.84 -2.74 4.50
N LYS A 20 1.72 -1.81 4.16
CA LYS A 20 1.94 -1.49 2.76
C LYS A 20 2.46 -2.71 2.00
N GLU A 21 3.40 -3.42 2.59
CA GLU A 21 3.96 -4.58 1.93
C GLU A 21 2.91 -5.68 1.77
N LYS A 22 2.09 -5.87 2.81
CA LYS A 22 1.07 -6.90 2.71
C LYS A 22 0.03 -6.54 1.65
N ILE A 23 -0.33 -5.28 1.57
CA ILE A 23 -1.33 -4.85 0.60
C ILE A 23 -0.80 -5.04 -0.81
N VAL A 24 0.44 -4.64 -1.05
CA VAL A 24 1.03 -4.78 -2.38
C VAL A 24 1.11 -6.26 -2.74
N ASP A 25 1.50 -7.09 -1.79
CA ASP A 25 1.61 -8.51 -2.08
C ASP A 25 0.26 -9.10 -2.44
N MET A 26 -0.78 -8.70 -1.74
CA MET A 26 -2.11 -9.19 -2.05
C MET A 26 -2.58 -8.68 -3.40
N LEU A 27 -2.28 -7.44 -3.71
CA LEU A 27 -2.70 -6.88 -4.99
C LEU A 27 -2.09 -7.63 -6.15
N GLU A 28 -0.87 -8.10 -5.99
CA GLU A 28 -0.21 -8.80 -7.07
C GLU A 28 -0.87 -10.13 -7.37
N HIS A 29 -1.65 -10.64 -6.43
CA HIS A 29 -2.35 -11.90 -6.64
C HIS A 29 -3.78 -11.71 -7.12
N ILE A 30 -4.23 -10.47 -7.24
CA ILE A 30 -5.59 -10.18 -7.65
C ILE A 30 -5.57 -9.76 -9.11
N GLU A 31 -6.35 -10.45 -9.92
CA GLU A 31 -6.39 -10.13 -11.33
C GLU A 31 -7.78 -9.79 -11.82
N GLU A 32 -8.67 -9.53 -10.90
CA GLU A 32 -10.03 -9.16 -11.29
C GLU A 32 -10.08 -7.66 -11.48
N GLN A 33 -10.31 -7.25 -12.72
CA GLN A 33 -10.25 -5.84 -13.06
C GLN A 33 -11.23 -5.00 -12.27
N ARG A 34 -12.45 -5.50 -12.07
CA ARG A 34 -13.44 -4.69 -11.37
C ARG A 34 -13.04 -4.42 -9.94
N PHE A 35 -12.44 -5.41 -9.29
CA PHE A 35 -12.01 -5.23 -7.92
C PHE A 35 -10.84 -4.27 -7.86
N LEU A 36 -9.91 -4.42 -8.77
CA LEU A 36 -8.76 -3.52 -8.80
C LEU A 36 -9.19 -2.09 -9.08
N LYS A 37 -10.19 -1.93 -9.95
CA LYS A 37 -10.68 -0.60 -10.25
C LYS A 37 -11.30 0.03 -9.01
N ALA A 38 -12.04 -0.75 -8.25
CA ALA A 38 -12.66 -0.24 -7.03
C ALA A 38 -11.59 0.21 -6.03
N ILE A 39 -10.52 -0.56 -5.92
CA ILE A 39 -9.44 -0.19 -5.02
C ILE A 39 -8.78 1.10 -5.49
N TYR A 40 -8.56 1.20 -6.79
CA TYR A 40 -7.94 2.39 -7.34
C TYR A 40 -8.78 3.64 -7.06
N ILE A 41 -10.06 3.55 -7.25
CA ILE A 41 -10.94 4.67 -7.00
C ILE A 41 -10.95 5.04 -5.53
N SER A 42 -10.99 4.05 -4.65
CA SER A 42 -11.01 4.32 -3.22
C SER A 42 -9.72 5.00 -2.79
N MET A 43 -8.59 4.51 -3.28
CA MET A 43 -7.32 5.11 -2.90
C MET A 43 -7.19 6.52 -3.45
N SER A 44 -7.62 6.71 -4.68
CA SER A 44 -7.53 8.04 -5.28
C SER A 44 -8.35 9.04 -4.50
N GLY A 45 -9.56 8.64 -4.09
CA GLY A 45 -10.39 9.53 -3.30
C GLY A 45 -9.75 9.86 -1.98
N TYR A 46 -9.18 8.85 -1.33
CA TYR A 46 -8.54 9.07 -0.05
C TYR A 46 -7.38 10.07 -0.16
N LEU A 47 -6.56 9.88 -1.18
CA LEU A 47 -5.42 10.76 -1.35
C LEU A 47 -5.82 12.18 -1.70
N GLN A 48 -6.88 12.32 -2.48
CA GLN A 48 -7.34 13.65 -2.83
C GLN A 48 -7.84 14.41 -1.62
N GLU A 49 -8.47 13.71 -0.71
CA GLU A 49 -8.95 14.38 0.49
C GLU A 49 -7.80 14.74 1.41
N LYS A 50 -6.77 13.91 1.44
CA LYS A 50 -5.66 14.17 2.32
C LYS A 50 -4.80 15.31 1.82
N GLU A 51 -4.82 15.57 0.54
CA GLU A 51 -3.98 16.60 -0.02
C GLU A 51 -4.84 17.72 -0.53
N PRO A 52 -5.11 18.67 0.30
CA PRO A 52 -5.94 19.79 -0.12
C PRO A 52 -5.14 20.58 -1.11
N VAL A 53 -5.62 20.85 -2.16
CA VAL A 53 -4.85 21.52 -3.17
C VAL A 53 -5.20 22.98 -3.29
#